data_ce3cdfa9ce96f8a49c2072dabac8810f
#
_entry.id   ce3cdfa9ce96f8a49c2072dabac8810f
#
_cell.length_a   1.000
_cell.length_b   1.000
_cell.length_c   1.000
_cell.angle_alpha   90.00
_cell.angle_beta   90.00
_cell.angle_gamma   90.00
#
_symmetry.space_group_name_H-M   'P 1'
#
loop_
_entity.id
_entity.type
_entity.pdbx_description
1 polymer ?
#
loop_
_entity_poly.entity_id
_entity_poly.type
_entity_poly.pdbx_seq_one_letter_code
_entity_poly.pdbx_strand_id
1 'polypeptide(L)'
;MASNREISSTEKLLNVIRGKAKTASDEEPSYKPVVPKKKAKSFSSLTPTFQRPLTVGVDIGHQALQMVKVEEVAADQWKLVDFRLVPIPATTARGSHEFTGFLKSELGKFCGTAKGIQIWNLMSSSKVDVRFIKIPKVPRKQLENAVYWTAKRELSFEDMDTILDFEVQSDLVEQGVKKTSVMVYMAPRREVESVVELFADAGYQLSGLAIAPFAIQNLFRTKWMPTYGETLASLYLGREGARIDIYSRGSLIMTRDIKTGMNSMVEALVENYIDRKRPSTRDMRWSGAAPVDFTITPTQAHKLIMSLDPDAPALTPDDAGHDLSEEDIFDMVRPALDRLVRQVERTFANLGGEKVHRVYLSGVINAYRPLIEYIGEQLGTESGVMNPLDPSIPFISGLTAPATASEKASLVAAVGLALSDNTRTPNLLFTYKAKEKMATVSRVNRIILFALAGIIITGLTVFAWQERIASTKKATVSDLNQQLSSLNLMVDTKLILQMAAKDREERRLKKDYGDRYFGMALISELSAMTPENVRFLKLKSTLGRPEQKAAAGTKAVEKGSTPAKPAEAGV
;
A
#
# COMPACT_ATOMS: atom_id res chain seq x y z
N MET A 1 -52.93 18.67 -24.39
CA MET A 1 -52.02 17.71 -25.05
C MET A 1 -50.59 17.99 -24.55
N ALA A 2 -50.17 17.30 -23.52
CA ALA A 2 -48.80 17.43 -22.94
C ALA A 2 -47.90 16.38 -23.60
N SER A 3 -46.93 16.84 -24.36
CA SER A 3 -45.91 16.02 -25.02
C SER A 3 -45.02 15.36 -23.98
N ASN A 4 -45.14 14.05 -23.80
CA ASN A 4 -44.18 13.22 -23.09
C ASN A 4 -42.89 13.16 -23.93
N ARG A 5 -41.89 13.98 -23.58
CA ARG A 5 -40.51 13.81 -24.08
C ARG A 5 -39.91 12.60 -23.39
N GLU A 6 -39.78 11.51 -24.13
CA GLU A 6 -38.92 10.39 -23.71
C GLU A 6 -37.49 10.90 -23.50
N ILE A 7 -37.05 10.89 -22.24
CA ILE A 7 -35.68 11.24 -21.87
C ILE A 7 -34.77 10.17 -22.48
N SER A 8 -33.85 10.59 -23.33
CA SER A 8 -32.90 9.68 -24.00
C SER A 8 -32.10 8.88 -22.96
N SER A 9 -31.73 7.65 -23.31
CA SER A 9 -30.94 6.78 -22.42
C SER A 9 -29.64 7.42 -21.93
N THR A 10 -29.07 8.33 -22.70
CA THR A 10 -27.89 9.13 -22.38
C THR A 10 -28.17 10.16 -21.29
N GLU A 11 -29.33 10.78 -21.32
CA GLU A 11 -29.77 11.77 -20.32
C GLU A 11 -30.15 11.11 -18.99
N LYS A 12 -30.72 9.89 -19.03
CA LYS A 12 -30.94 9.05 -17.84
C LYS A 12 -29.61 8.67 -17.18
N LEU A 13 -28.60 8.27 -17.97
CA LEU A 13 -27.27 7.95 -17.49
C LEU A 13 -26.57 9.18 -16.88
N LEU A 14 -26.66 10.32 -17.52
CA LEU A 14 -26.12 11.60 -17.02
C LEU A 14 -26.78 12.05 -15.71
N ASN A 15 -28.06 11.80 -15.53
CA ASN A 15 -28.80 12.14 -14.30
C ASN A 15 -28.41 11.20 -13.14
N VAL A 16 -28.17 9.91 -13.40
CA VAL A 16 -27.64 8.94 -12.42
C VAL A 16 -26.22 9.33 -12.02
N ILE A 17 -25.36 9.66 -12.99
CA ILE A 17 -23.97 10.08 -12.76
C ILE A 17 -23.91 11.40 -11.95
N ARG A 18 -24.85 12.31 -12.14
CA ARG A 18 -24.95 13.58 -11.42
C ARG A 18 -25.57 13.48 -10.02
N GLY A 19 -25.98 12.27 -9.59
CA GLY A 19 -26.57 12.05 -8.26
C GLY A 19 -27.96 12.68 -8.07
N LYS A 20 -28.67 13.00 -9.16
CA LYS A 20 -30.01 13.62 -9.09
C LYS A 20 -31.17 12.62 -9.07
N ALA A 21 -30.91 11.34 -9.28
CA ALA A 21 -31.93 10.30 -9.17
C ALA A 21 -31.82 9.63 -7.78
N LYS A 22 -32.81 9.86 -6.93
CA LYS A 22 -33.03 9.01 -5.74
C LYS A 22 -33.50 7.65 -6.24
N THR A 23 -32.65 6.65 -6.24
CA THR A 23 -33.07 5.25 -6.40
C THR A 23 -33.56 4.74 -5.05
N ALA A 24 -34.82 4.26 -5.04
CA ALA A 24 -35.34 3.50 -3.92
C ALA A 24 -34.63 2.13 -3.89
N SER A 25 -33.72 1.98 -3.00
CA SER A 25 -33.16 0.78 -2.34
C SER A 25 -31.71 1.06 -1.91
N ASP A 26 -31.58 1.82 -0.79
CA ASP A 26 -30.30 1.93 -0.08
C ASP A 26 -30.12 0.71 0.84
N GLU A 27 -29.94 -0.46 0.27
CA GLU A 27 -29.14 -1.52 0.90
C GLU A 27 -27.87 -1.64 0.07
N GLU A 28 -26.87 -0.82 0.42
CA GLU A 28 -25.50 -1.03 -0.04
C GLU A 28 -25.05 -2.43 0.40
N PRO A 29 -24.64 -3.31 -0.53
CA PRO A 29 -23.94 -4.52 -0.14
C PRO A 29 -22.67 -4.07 0.56
N SER A 30 -22.59 -4.29 1.87
CA SER A 30 -21.42 -3.99 2.70
C SER A 30 -20.23 -4.79 2.19
N TYR A 31 -19.51 -4.22 1.21
CA TYR A 31 -18.23 -4.73 0.76
C TYR A 31 -17.25 -4.59 1.93
N LYS A 32 -16.98 -5.69 2.59
CA LYS A 32 -15.79 -5.81 3.43
C LYS A 32 -14.64 -6.17 2.48
N PRO A 33 -13.70 -5.23 2.20
CA PRO A 33 -12.49 -5.63 1.49
C PRO A 33 -11.84 -6.75 2.30
N VAL A 34 -11.30 -7.75 1.62
CA VAL A 34 -10.41 -8.75 2.23
C VAL A 34 -9.12 -8.00 2.59
N VAL A 35 -9.24 -7.11 3.56
CA VAL A 35 -8.09 -6.51 4.21
C VAL A 35 -7.77 -7.47 5.34
N PRO A 36 -6.63 -8.16 5.29
CA PRO A 36 -6.20 -8.99 6.40
C PRO A 36 -6.21 -8.12 7.65
N LYS A 37 -6.90 -8.58 8.70
CA LYS A 37 -7.00 -7.88 9.98
C LYS A 37 -5.59 -7.64 10.49
N LYS A 38 -5.05 -6.44 10.30
CA LYS A 38 -3.84 -6.01 10.99
C LYS A 38 -4.18 -6.07 12.46
N LYS A 39 -3.61 -7.04 13.18
CA LYS A 39 -3.52 -6.96 14.66
C LYS A 39 -2.93 -5.60 14.96
N ALA A 40 -3.64 -4.80 15.75
CA ALA A 40 -3.17 -3.51 16.19
C ALA A 40 -1.79 -3.73 16.85
N LYS A 41 -0.73 -3.31 16.15
CA LYS A 41 0.61 -3.30 16.72
C LYS A 41 0.63 -2.19 17.76
N SER A 42 0.97 -2.58 18.99
CA SER A 42 1.26 -1.67 20.07
C SER A 42 2.23 -0.57 19.60
N PHE A 43 1.96 0.64 20.07
CA PHE A 43 2.77 1.84 19.86
C PHE A 43 4.13 1.72 20.60
N SER A 44 4.98 0.79 20.19
CA SER A 44 6.34 0.70 20.71
C SER A 44 7.33 0.76 19.57
N SER A 45 8.11 1.82 19.58
CA SER A 45 9.23 2.23 18.73
C SER A 45 8.88 3.20 17.60
N LEU A 46 8.83 4.49 17.95
CA LEU A 46 9.05 5.63 17.08
C LEU A 46 10.57 5.77 16.78
N THR A 47 11.19 4.75 16.25
CA THR A 47 12.40 4.93 15.48
C THR A 47 12.00 4.78 14.03
N PRO A 48 12.14 5.80 13.17
CA PRO A 48 12.03 5.61 11.73
C PRO A 48 13.22 4.75 11.32
N THR A 49 13.03 3.44 11.34
CA THR A 49 13.94 2.54 10.65
C THR A 49 13.74 2.84 9.18
N PHE A 50 14.66 3.57 8.57
CA PHE A 50 14.78 3.74 7.12
C PHE A 50 15.19 2.40 6.48
N GLN A 51 14.42 1.35 6.72
CA GLN A 51 14.54 0.12 5.96
C GLN A 51 13.83 0.36 4.64
N ARG A 52 14.60 0.33 3.59
CA ARG A 52 14.13 0.44 2.21
C ARG A 52 13.15 -0.71 1.94
N PRO A 53 12.03 -0.48 1.25
CA PRO A 53 11.06 -1.52 0.98
C PRO A 53 11.67 -2.56 0.05
N LEU A 54 11.71 -3.81 0.51
CA LEU A 54 12.03 -4.98 -0.30
C LEU A 54 10.76 -5.53 -0.90
N THR A 55 10.74 -5.71 -2.21
CA THR A 55 9.61 -6.32 -2.92
C THR A 55 10.03 -7.65 -3.52
N VAL A 56 9.21 -8.66 -3.32
CA VAL A 56 9.39 -10.01 -3.87
C VAL A 56 8.27 -10.28 -4.86
N GLY A 57 8.66 -10.48 -6.12
CA GLY A 57 7.78 -10.97 -7.17
C GLY A 57 7.81 -12.49 -7.19
N VAL A 58 6.65 -13.12 -7.18
CA VAL A 58 6.48 -14.57 -7.18
C VAL A 58 5.63 -14.97 -8.39
N ASP A 59 6.16 -15.82 -9.24
CA ASP A 59 5.43 -16.47 -10.32
C ASP A 59 5.43 -17.98 -10.09
N ILE A 60 4.24 -18.53 -9.89
CA ILE A 60 4.04 -19.99 -9.75
C ILE A 60 3.81 -20.55 -11.15
N GLY A 61 4.90 -20.81 -11.87
CA GLY A 61 4.88 -21.43 -13.19
C GLY A 61 4.45 -22.89 -13.16
N HIS A 62 4.25 -23.52 -14.31
CA HIS A 62 3.85 -24.94 -14.38
C HIS A 62 4.90 -25.90 -13.85
N GLN A 63 6.16 -25.65 -14.15
CA GLN A 63 7.30 -26.53 -13.85
C GLN A 63 8.21 -25.96 -12.76
N ALA A 64 8.19 -24.66 -12.55
CA ALA A 64 9.07 -23.99 -11.60
C ALA A 64 8.37 -22.82 -10.89
N LEU A 65 8.82 -22.57 -9.67
CA LEU A 65 8.52 -21.39 -8.89
C LEU A 65 9.62 -20.36 -9.17
N GLN A 66 9.25 -19.24 -9.79
CA GLN A 66 10.15 -18.12 -10.02
C GLN A 66 9.97 -17.07 -8.93
N MET A 67 11.05 -16.67 -8.33
CA MET A 67 11.07 -15.64 -7.28
C MET A 67 12.16 -14.63 -7.56
N VAL A 68 11.82 -13.36 -7.48
CA VAL A 68 12.76 -12.25 -7.67
C VAL A 68 12.60 -11.26 -6.54
N LYS A 69 13.71 -10.78 -6.00
CA LYS A 69 13.77 -9.79 -4.91
C LYS A 69 14.43 -8.53 -5.39
N VAL A 70 13.74 -7.40 -5.26
CA VAL A 70 14.23 -6.07 -5.64
C VAL A 70 14.14 -5.11 -4.46
N GLU A 71 15.13 -4.25 -4.35
CA GLU A 71 15.18 -3.13 -3.38
C GLU A 71 15.00 -1.81 -4.12
N GLU A 72 14.10 -0.95 -3.66
CA GLU A 72 14.01 0.43 -4.12
C GLU A 72 15.08 1.27 -3.40
N VAL A 73 16.17 1.61 -4.09
CA VAL A 73 17.32 2.33 -3.51
C VAL A 73 17.04 3.82 -3.38
N ALA A 74 16.36 4.39 -4.36
CA ALA A 74 15.87 5.77 -4.39
C ALA A 74 14.60 5.82 -5.25
N ALA A 75 13.91 6.96 -5.29
CA ALA A 75 12.75 7.15 -6.17
C ALA A 75 13.13 6.79 -7.62
N ASP A 76 12.42 5.83 -8.19
CA ASP A 76 12.65 5.29 -9.55
C ASP A 76 14.06 4.68 -9.77
N GLN A 77 14.75 4.30 -8.69
CA GLN A 77 16.03 3.57 -8.76
C GLN A 77 15.91 2.24 -8.04
N TRP A 78 16.18 1.18 -8.75
CA TRP A 78 15.97 -0.18 -8.32
C TRP A 78 17.29 -0.94 -8.25
N LYS A 79 17.37 -1.96 -7.41
CA LYS A 79 18.50 -2.90 -7.35
C LYS A 79 17.95 -4.30 -7.28
N LEU A 80 18.39 -5.17 -8.17
CA LEU A 80 18.16 -6.61 -8.07
C LEU A 80 18.99 -7.15 -6.89
N VAL A 81 18.31 -7.78 -5.93
CA VAL A 81 18.94 -8.31 -4.71
C VAL A 81 19.21 -9.80 -4.85
N ASP A 82 18.22 -10.55 -5.33
CA ASP A 82 18.32 -12.03 -5.48
C ASP A 82 17.22 -12.51 -6.43
N PHE A 83 17.43 -13.69 -7.04
CA PHE A 83 16.40 -14.41 -7.79
C PHE A 83 16.59 -15.91 -7.63
N ARG A 84 15.51 -16.68 -7.79
CA ARG A 84 15.54 -18.13 -7.77
C ARG A 84 14.54 -18.74 -8.74
N LEU A 85 14.97 -19.82 -9.37
CA LEU A 85 14.11 -20.76 -10.09
C LEU A 85 14.15 -22.07 -9.32
N VAL A 86 13.00 -22.51 -8.81
CA VAL A 86 12.90 -23.74 -8.03
C VAL A 86 11.96 -24.70 -8.76
N PRO A 87 12.43 -25.86 -9.23
CA PRO A 87 11.56 -26.84 -9.86
C PRO A 87 10.44 -27.29 -8.91
N ILE A 88 9.20 -27.29 -9.39
CA ILE A 88 8.07 -27.84 -8.64
C ILE A 88 8.07 -29.35 -8.83
N PRO A 89 8.09 -30.14 -7.74
CA PRO A 89 8.08 -31.61 -7.85
C PRO A 89 6.82 -32.07 -8.59
N ALA A 90 7.00 -33.00 -9.56
CA ALA A 90 5.89 -33.49 -10.40
C ALA A 90 4.78 -34.18 -9.60
N THR A 91 5.08 -34.65 -8.39
CA THR A 91 4.13 -35.28 -7.47
C THR A 91 3.27 -34.30 -6.72
N THR A 92 3.61 -33.00 -6.77
CA THR A 92 2.96 -31.96 -5.95
C THR A 92 1.88 -31.25 -6.76
N ALA A 93 0.63 -31.63 -6.53
CA ALA A 93 -0.52 -30.98 -7.19
C ALA A 93 -0.76 -29.57 -6.61
N ARG A 94 -1.07 -28.59 -7.48
CA ARG A 94 -1.48 -27.26 -7.03
C ARG A 94 -2.76 -27.36 -6.19
N GLY A 95 -2.80 -26.66 -5.06
CA GLY A 95 -3.91 -26.72 -4.11
C GLY A 95 -3.82 -27.86 -3.09
N SER A 96 -2.81 -28.74 -3.17
CA SER A 96 -2.55 -29.73 -2.13
C SER A 96 -1.86 -29.10 -0.92
N HIS A 97 -2.00 -29.75 0.24
CA HIS A 97 -1.28 -29.35 1.46
C HIS A 97 0.25 -29.44 1.29
N GLU A 98 0.71 -30.40 0.48
CA GLU A 98 2.12 -30.56 0.13
C GLU A 98 2.65 -29.35 -0.66
N PHE A 99 1.85 -28.82 -1.58
CA PHE A 99 2.20 -27.61 -2.33
C PHE A 99 2.31 -26.39 -1.42
N THR A 100 1.40 -26.25 -0.47
CA THR A 100 1.46 -25.19 0.55
C THR A 100 2.72 -25.30 1.41
N GLY A 101 3.10 -26.54 1.81
CA GLY A 101 4.33 -26.81 2.53
C GLY A 101 5.60 -26.48 1.71
N PHE A 102 5.62 -26.85 0.43
CA PHE A 102 6.67 -26.50 -0.51
C PHE A 102 6.82 -24.97 -0.64
N LEU A 103 5.71 -24.27 -0.91
CA LEU A 103 5.69 -22.82 -1.05
C LEU A 103 6.18 -22.11 0.23
N LYS A 104 5.74 -22.56 1.40
CA LYS A 104 6.20 -22.07 2.71
C LYS A 104 7.71 -22.23 2.89
N SER A 105 8.24 -23.39 2.56
CA SER A 105 9.67 -23.68 2.66
C SER A 105 10.49 -22.77 1.76
N GLU A 106 10.13 -22.68 0.49
CA GLU A 106 10.91 -21.94 -0.51
C GLU A 106 10.81 -20.41 -0.29
N LEU A 107 9.63 -19.89 0.04
CA LEU A 107 9.48 -18.49 0.45
C LEU A 107 10.27 -18.19 1.73
N GLY A 108 10.29 -19.14 2.69
CA GLY A 108 11.07 -18.98 3.93
C GLY A 108 12.56 -18.84 3.68
N LYS A 109 13.11 -19.68 2.81
CA LYS A 109 14.52 -19.64 2.39
C LYS A 109 14.84 -18.37 1.60
N PHE A 110 13.90 -17.89 0.77
CA PHE A 110 14.11 -16.73 -0.09
C PHE A 110 13.91 -15.39 0.62
N CYS A 111 12.86 -15.26 1.41
CA CYS A 111 12.57 -14.03 2.14
C CYS A 111 13.46 -13.85 3.39
N GLY A 112 13.91 -14.96 3.99
CA GLY A 112 14.70 -14.94 5.21
C GLY A 112 13.97 -14.26 6.38
N THR A 113 14.71 -13.57 7.25
CA THR A 113 14.19 -12.87 8.43
C THR A 113 13.84 -11.40 8.19
N ALA A 114 13.91 -10.93 6.95
CA ALA A 114 13.67 -9.53 6.62
C ALA A 114 12.22 -9.11 6.96
N LYS A 115 12.07 -8.01 7.70
CA LYS A 115 10.76 -7.49 8.10
C LYS A 115 10.26 -6.48 7.06
N GLY A 116 8.96 -6.52 6.78
CA GLY A 116 8.33 -5.51 5.91
C GLY A 116 8.44 -5.80 4.42
N ILE A 117 8.82 -7.02 4.04
CA ILE A 117 8.82 -7.45 2.63
C ILE A 117 7.41 -7.36 2.05
N GLN A 118 7.30 -6.79 0.87
CA GLN A 118 6.10 -6.79 0.05
C GLN A 118 6.13 -7.97 -0.91
N ILE A 119 5.14 -8.85 -0.85
CA ILE A 119 5.06 -10.01 -1.74
C ILE A 119 3.96 -9.76 -2.77
N TRP A 120 4.34 -9.82 -4.04
CA TRP A 120 3.45 -9.76 -5.18
C TRP A 120 3.42 -11.10 -5.88
N ASN A 121 2.23 -11.59 -6.20
CA ASN A 121 2.07 -12.85 -6.92
C ASN A 121 1.43 -12.64 -8.29
N LEU A 122 1.72 -13.56 -9.20
CA LEU A 122 1.10 -13.63 -10.51
C LEU A 122 -0.18 -14.47 -10.45
N MET A 123 -1.26 -13.91 -10.96
CA MET A 123 -2.48 -14.65 -11.24
C MET A 123 -2.52 -15.03 -12.73
N SER A 124 -3.11 -16.19 -13.04
CA SER A 124 -3.30 -16.58 -14.44
C SER A 124 -4.10 -15.52 -15.22
N SER A 125 -3.53 -15.04 -16.32
CA SER A 125 -4.19 -14.02 -17.15
C SER A 125 -5.48 -14.51 -17.79
N SER A 126 -5.63 -15.83 -18.03
CA SER A 126 -6.85 -16.42 -18.55
C SER A 126 -8.04 -16.33 -17.59
N LYS A 127 -7.80 -16.01 -16.31
CA LYS A 127 -8.83 -15.81 -15.28
C LYS A 127 -9.21 -14.35 -15.10
N VAL A 128 -8.54 -13.43 -15.79
CA VAL A 128 -8.76 -11.98 -15.67
C VAL A 128 -9.17 -11.42 -17.02
N ASP A 129 -10.38 -10.87 -17.08
CA ASP A 129 -10.85 -10.19 -18.29
C ASP A 129 -10.37 -8.73 -18.28
N VAL A 130 -9.61 -8.36 -19.31
CA VAL A 130 -9.08 -7.00 -19.49
C VAL A 130 -9.76 -6.37 -20.70
N ARG A 131 -10.42 -5.23 -20.51
CA ARG A 131 -11.15 -4.52 -21.56
C ARG A 131 -10.79 -3.04 -21.59
N PHE A 132 -10.80 -2.49 -22.78
CA PHE A 132 -10.61 -1.07 -23.01
C PHE A 132 -11.95 -0.44 -23.38
N ILE A 133 -12.47 0.42 -22.50
CA ILE A 133 -13.75 1.12 -22.71
C ILE A 133 -13.51 2.61 -22.86
N LYS A 134 -14.41 3.29 -23.55
CA LYS A 134 -14.40 4.74 -23.73
C LYS A 134 -15.56 5.36 -22.98
N ILE A 135 -15.26 6.23 -22.03
CA ILE A 135 -16.28 6.96 -21.27
C ILE A 135 -16.30 8.44 -21.66
N PRO A 136 -17.41 9.15 -21.53
CA PRO A 136 -17.43 10.61 -21.65
C PRO A 136 -16.45 11.23 -20.64
N LYS A 137 -15.78 12.33 -21.03
CA LYS A 137 -14.92 13.04 -20.10
C LYS A 137 -15.74 13.64 -18.97
N VAL A 138 -15.51 13.17 -17.74
CA VAL A 138 -16.21 13.57 -16.53
C VAL A 138 -15.22 14.10 -15.49
N PRO A 139 -15.67 14.91 -14.51
CA PRO A 139 -14.86 15.30 -13.36
C PRO A 139 -14.35 14.08 -12.60
N ARG A 140 -13.16 14.17 -12.00
CA ARG A 140 -12.50 13.07 -11.29
C ARG A 140 -13.36 12.39 -10.22
N LYS A 141 -14.23 13.14 -9.54
CA LYS A 141 -15.18 12.60 -8.53
C LYS A 141 -16.29 11.73 -9.11
N GLN A 142 -16.56 11.84 -10.40
CA GLN A 142 -17.60 11.07 -11.11
C GLN A 142 -17.00 9.95 -11.96
N LEU A 143 -15.69 9.88 -12.05
CA LEU A 143 -14.97 8.94 -12.92
C LEU A 143 -15.30 7.49 -12.58
N GLU A 144 -15.25 7.13 -11.32
CA GLU A 144 -15.50 5.77 -10.82
C GLU A 144 -16.90 5.30 -11.19
N ASN A 145 -17.91 6.13 -10.94
CA ASN A 145 -19.29 5.83 -11.30
C ASN A 145 -19.47 5.72 -12.82
N ALA A 146 -18.84 6.59 -13.60
CA ALA A 146 -18.91 6.53 -15.06
C ALA A 146 -18.29 5.25 -15.60
N VAL A 147 -17.11 4.87 -15.09
CA VAL A 147 -16.45 3.60 -15.45
C VAL A 147 -17.30 2.41 -15.06
N TYR A 148 -17.76 2.35 -13.80
CA TYR A 148 -18.54 1.25 -13.28
C TYR A 148 -19.80 1.00 -14.11
N TRP A 149 -20.63 2.04 -14.35
CA TRP A 149 -21.87 1.89 -15.10
C TRP A 149 -21.65 1.57 -16.58
N THR A 150 -20.58 2.11 -17.19
CA THR A 150 -20.22 1.77 -18.56
C THR A 150 -19.74 0.32 -18.66
N ALA A 151 -18.89 -0.11 -17.74
CA ALA A 151 -18.43 -1.49 -17.65
C ALA A 151 -19.60 -2.45 -17.41
N LYS A 152 -20.52 -2.14 -16.47
CA LYS A 152 -21.69 -2.97 -16.17
C LYS A 152 -22.62 -3.16 -17.38
N ARG A 153 -22.75 -2.12 -18.21
CA ARG A 153 -23.54 -2.17 -19.43
C ARG A 153 -22.88 -3.00 -20.54
N GLU A 154 -21.53 -2.88 -20.68
CA GLU A 154 -20.81 -3.49 -21.79
C GLU A 154 -20.31 -4.91 -21.50
N LEU A 155 -20.07 -5.24 -20.23
CA LEU A 155 -19.35 -6.46 -19.84
C LEU A 155 -20.20 -7.49 -19.05
N SER A 156 -21.42 -7.14 -18.65
CA SER A 156 -22.39 -8.07 -18.00
C SER A 156 -21.79 -8.97 -16.93
N PHE A 157 -21.36 -8.39 -15.80
CA PHE A 157 -20.78 -9.12 -14.67
C PHE A 157 -21.64 -9.01 -13.40
N GLU A 158 -21.49 -9.98 -12.48
CA GLU A 158 -22.13 -9.96 -11.17
C GLU A 158 -21.21 -9.34 -10.11
N ASP A 159 -21.70 -8.33 -9.39
CA ASP A 159 -20.92 -7.52 -8.45
C ASP A 159 -20.39 -8.31 -7.26
N MET A 160 -21.16 -9.30 -6.80
CA MET A 160 -20.80 -10.12 -5.65
C MET A 160 -19.64 -11.09 -5.97
N ASP A 161 -19.61 -11.60 -7.19
CA ASP A 161 -18.67 -12.63 -7.61
C ASP A 161 -17.46 -12.08 -8.36
N THR A 162 -17.47 -10.77 -8.68
CA THR A 162 -16.42 -10.14 -9.49
C THR A 162 -15.69 -9.05 -8.74
N ILE A 163 -14.36 -9.09 -8.82
CA ILE A 163 -13.49 -7.98 -8.43
C ILE A 163 -13.24 -7.16 -9.69
N LEU A 164 -13.60 -5.88 -9.66
CA LEU A 164 -13.39 -4.93 -10.74
C LEU A 164 -12.49 -3.80 -10.27
N ASP A 165 -11.52 -3.45 -11.08
CA ASP A 165 -10.74 -2.21 -10.95
C ASP A 165 -10.42 -1.65 -12.34
N PHE A 166 -9.87 -0.46 -12.41
CA PHE A 166 -9.58 0.21 -13.67
C PHE A 166 -8.36 1.14 -13.59
N GLU A 167 -7.80 1.40 -14.75
CA GLU A 167 -6.73 2.37 -14.95
C GLU A 167 -7.10 3.34 -16.08
N VAL A 168 -6.97 4.64 -15.82
CA VAL A 168 -7.16 5.67 -16.84
C VAL A 168 -5.94 5.70 -17.76
N GLN A 169 -6.16 5.55 -19.06
CA GLN A 169 -5.10 5.51 -20.05
C GLN A 169 -4.82 6.88 -20.67
N SER A 170 -5.79 7.45 -21.35
CA SER A 170 -5.64 8.71 -22.07
C SER A 170 -6.97 9.42 -22.32
N ASP A 171 -6.90 10.73 -22.51
CA ASP A 171 -8.00 11.51 -23.07
C ASP A 171 -7.92 11.47 -24.60
N LEU A 172 -9.07 11.33 -25.25
CA LEU A 172 -9.20 11.31 -26.71
C LEU A 172 -10.40 12.15 -27.16
N VAL A 173 -10.39 12.58 -28.41
CA VAL A 173 -11.54 13.24 -29.03
C VAL A 173 -12.03 12.34 -30.16
N GLU A 174 -13.27 11.91 -30.08
CA GLU A 174 -13.91 11.06 -31.08
C GLU A 174 -15.20 11.72 -31.53
N GLN A 175 -15.32 11.96 -32.84
CA GLN A 175 -16.47 12.67 -33.43
C GLN A 175 -16.78 14.02 -32.74
N GLY A 176 -15.74 14.78 -32.36
CA GLY A 176 -15.86 16.06 -31.67
C GLY A 176 -16.22 15.97 -30.17
N VAL A 177 -16.44 14.77 -29.64
CA VAL A 177 -16.75 14.55 -28.23
C VAL A 177 -15.49 14.17 -27.47
N LYS A 178 -15.22 14.87 -26.35
CA LYS A 178 -14.12 14.51 -25.44
C LYS A 178 -14.46 13.25 -24.66
N LYS A 179 -13.65 12.23 -24.83
CA LYS A 179 -13.77 10.94 -24.14
C LYS A 179 -12.48 10.63 -23.38
N THR A 180 -12.59 9.74 -22.40
CA THR A 180 -11.44 9.17 -21.69
C THR A 180 -11.40 7.67 -21.95
N SER A 181 -10.25 7.17 -22.41
CA SER A 181 -9.99 5.75 -22.55
C SER A 181 -9.60 5.17 -21.19
N VAL A 182 -10.24 4.08 -20.83
CA VAL A 182 -10.03 3.42 -19.53
C VAL A 182 -9.84 1.92 -19.78
N MET A 183 -8.79 1.38 -19.19
CA MET A 183 -8.58 -0.05 -19.10
C MET A 183 -9.30 -0.57 -17.85
N VAL A 184 -10.28 -1.44 -18.04
CA VAL A 184 -11.00 -2.12 -16.97
C VAL A 184 -10.51 -3.55 -16.89
N TYR A 185 -10.28 -4.05 -15.70
CA TYR A 185 -9.89 -5.43 -15.48
C TYR A 185 -10.74 -6.06 -14.37
N MET A 186 -11.13 -7.30 -14.62
CA MET A 186 -12.08 -8.05 -13.79
C MET A 186 -11.58 -9.46 -13.55
N ALA A 187 -11.75 -9.92 -12.31
CA ALA A 187 -11.41 -11.28 -11.91
C ALA A 187 -12.53 -11.91 -11.08
N PRO A 188 -12.79 -13.23 -11.21
CA PRO A 188 -13.67 -13.93 -10.30
C PRO A 188 -13.13 -13.83 -8.87
N ARG A 189 -13.97 -13.42 -7.94
CA ARG A 189 -13.61 -13.25 -6.52
C ARG A 189 -13.00 -14.51 -5.92
N ARG A 190 -13.61 -15.66 -6.20
CA ARG A 190 -13.15 -16.96 -5.68
C ARG A 190 -11.71 -17.28 -6.10
N GLU A 191 -11.32 -16.95 -7.34
CA GLU A 191 -9.97 -17.18 -7.84
C GLU A 191 -8.96 -16.29 -7.10
N VAL A 192 -9.31 -15.04 -6.84
CA VAL A 192 -8.45 -14.12 -6.07
C VAL A 192 -8.33 -14.58 -4.62
N GLU A 193 -9.45 -14.95 -3.99
CA GLU A 193 -9.47 -15.43 -2.61
C GLU A 193 -8.66 -16.71 -2.45
N SER A 194 -8.75 -17.66 -3.38
CA SER A 194 -7.98 -18.91 -3.33
C SER A 194 -6.47 -18.67 -3.37
N VAL A 195 -6.00 -17.68 -4.13
CA VAL A 195 -4.58 -17.33 -4.16
C VAL A 195 -4.16 -16.66 -2.84
N VAL A 196 -5.01 -15.79 -2.28
CA VAL A 196 -4.74 -15.14 -0.98
C VAL A 196 -4.67 -16.18 0.13
N GLU A 197 -5.59 -17.13 0.16
CA GLU A 197 -5.63 -18.23 1.14
C GLU A 197 -4.37 -19.11 1.03
N LEU A 198 -3.95 -19.49 -0.17
CA LEU A 198 -2.73 -20.27 -0.39
C LEU A 198 -1.51 -19.62 0.26
N PHE A 199 -1.32 -18.31 0.06
CA PHE A 199 -0.20 -17.59 0.67
C PHE A 199 -0.38 -17.40 2.18
N ALA A 200 -1.60 -17.19 2.64
CA ALA A 200 -1.90 -17.09 4.07
C ALA A 200 -1.60 -18.40 4.82
N ASP A 201 -1.96 -19.55 4.23
CA ASP A 201 -1.67 -20.89 4.75
C ASP A 201 -0.16 -21.19 4.74
N ALA A 202 0.55 -20.67 3.74
CA ALA A 202 2.02 -20.71 3.73
C ALA A 202 2.66 -19.77 4.78
N GLY A 203 1.86 -18.92 5.45
CA GLY A 203 2.32 -17.99 6.49
C GLY A 203 2.74 -16.61 5.96
N TYR A 204 2.42 -16.29 4.72
CA TYR A 204 2.77 -15.03 4.07
C TYR A 204 1.53 -14.23 3.69
N GLN A 205 1.65 -12.90 3.76
CA GLN A 205 0.60 -11.99 3.35
C GLN A 205 0.96 -11.36 2.01
N LEU A 206 0.09 -11.48 1.02
CA LEU A 206 0.25 -10.80 -0.25
C LEU A 206 0.03 -9.29 -0.11
N SER A 207 0.91 -8.53 -0.70
CA SER A 207 0.79 -7.07 -0.88
C SER A 207 0.07 -6.72 -2.18
N GLY A 208 0.15 -7.61 -3.18
CA GLY A 208 -0.54 -7.44 -4.43
C GLY A 208 -0.68 -8.72 -5.23
N LEU A 209 -1.67 -8.70 -6.13
CA LEU A 209 -1.95 -9.75 -7.09
C LEU A 209 -2.16 -9.10 -8.46
N ALA A 210 -1.35 -9.49 -9.43
CA ALA A 210 -1.36 -8.94 -10.78
C ALA A 210 -1.34 -10.04 -11.83
N ILE A 211 -1.46 -9.67 -13.09
CA ILE A 211 -1.31 -10.58 -14.24
C ILE A 211 -0.03 -10.25 -15.03
N ALA A 212 0.42 -11.19 -15.85
CA ALA A 212 1.65 -11.02 -16.62
C ALA A 212 1.70 -9.73 -17.45
N PRO A 213 0.63 -9.27 -18.17
CA PRO A 213 0.65 -8.00 -18.87
C PRO A 213 0.98 -6.80 -17.97
N PHE A 214 0.47 -6.78 -16.73
CA PHE A 214 0.73 -5.69 -15.79
C PHE A 214 2.14 -5.78 -15.17
N ALA A 215 2.65 -6.99 -14.97
CA ALA A 215 4.02 -7.21 -14.55
C ALA A 215 5.02 -6.73 -15.63
N ILE A 216 4.80 -7.11 -16.88
CA ILE A 216 5.62 -6.66 -18.02
C ILE A 216 5.54 -5.15 -18.19
N GLN A 217 4.36 -4.55 -18.02
CA GLN A 217 4.19 -3.09 -18.03
C GLN A 217 5.13 -2.37 -17.05
N ASN A 218 5.37 -2.98 -15.87
CA ASN A 218 6.26 -2.39 -14.88
C ASN A 218 7.71 -2.33 -15.37
N LEU A 219 8.19 -3.31 -16.14
CA LEU A 219 9.53 -3.28 -16.72
C LEU A 219 9.76 -2.02 -17.56
N PHE A 220 8.72 -1.58 -18.28
CA PHE A 220 8.78 -0.38 -19.12
C PHE A 220 8.53 0.91 -18.32
N ARG A 221 7.57 0.90 -17.38
CA ARG A 221 7.22 2.07 -16.55
C ARG A 221 8.35 2.47 -15.60
N THR A 222 9.07 1.50 -15.06
CA THR A 222 10.22 1.73 -14.19
C THR A 222 11.52 1.96 -14.96
N LYS A 223 11.47 1.89 -16.29
CA LYS A 223 12.64 1.96 -17.17
C LYS A 223 13.66 0.86 -16.89
N TRP A 224 13.23 -0.24 -16.28
CA TRP A 224 14.07 -1.43 -16.15
C TRP A 224 14.50 -1.93 -17.52
N MET A 225 13.56 -1.99 -18.46
CA MET A 225 13.82 -2.18 -19.88
C MET A 225 13.51 -0.89 -20.65
N PRO A 226 14.43 -0.41 -21.51
CA PRO A 226 14.20 0.80 -22.26
C PRO A 226 13.15 0.60 -23.36
N THR A 227 12.27 1.59 -23.55
CA THR A 227 11.27 1.60 -24.63
C THR A 227 11.65 2.52 -25.78
N TYR A 228 12.61 3.41 -25.57
CA TYR A 228 13.01 4.47 -26.53
C TYR A 228 11.83 5.30 -27.09
N GLY A 229 10.68 5.29 -26.38
CA GLY A 229 9.45 5.96 -26.83
C GLY A 229 8.64 5.17 -27.85
N GLU A 230 9.05 3.97 -28.17
CA GLU A 230 8.43 3.08 -29.17
C GLU A 230 7.22 2.32 -28.61
N THR A 231 6.36 1.86 -29.54
CA THR A 231 5.31 0.89 -29.23
C THR A 231 5.89 -0.51 -29.39
N LEU A 232 5.81 -1.29 -28.33
CA LEU A 232 6.38 -2.63 -28.21
C LEU A 232 5.26 -3.66 -28.06
N ALA A 233 5.51 -4.89 -28.50
CA ALA A 233 4.62 -6.01 -28.27
C ALA A 233 5.33 -7.13 -27.50
N SER A 234 4.60 -7.80 -26.61
CA SER A 234 5.02 -9.05 -25.97
C SER A 234 4.14 -10.17 -26.49
N LEU A 235 4.70 -11.12 -27.17
CA LEU A 235 4.03 -12.33 -27.64
C LEU A 235 4.41 -13.51 -26.74
N TYR A 236 3.50 -13.90 -25.87
CA TYR A 236 3.63 -15.07 -25.03
C TYR A 236 3.10 -16.31 -25.76
N LEU A 237 3.94 -17.32 -25.91
CA LEU A 237 3.60 -18.59 -26.54
C LEU A 237 3.35 -19.63 -25.46
N GLY A 238 2.07 -19.88 -25.17
CA GLY A 238 1.65 -20.82 -24.15
C GLY A 238 1.33 -22.21 -24.74
N ARG A 239 0.92 -23.13 -23.86
CA ARG A 239 0.58 -24.50 -24.24
C ARG A 239 -0.70 -24.55 -25.07
N GLU A 240 -1.80 -23.95 -24.58
CA GLU A 240 -3.13 -24.01 -25.20
C GLU A 240 -3.37 -22.87 -26.19
N GLY A 241 -2.66 -21.78 -26.04
CA GLY A 241 -2.79 -20.58 -26.86
C GLY A 241 -1.64 -19.62 -26.67
N ALA A 242 -1.64 -18.56 -27.43
CA ALA A 242 -0.71 -17.44 -27.28
C ALA A 242 -1.45 -16.20 -26.77
N ARG A 243 -0.72 -15.22 -26.29
CA ARG A 243 -1.24 -13.89 -25.94
C ARG A 243 -0.33 -12.82 -26.49
N ILE A 244 -0.93 -11.81 -27.08
CA ILE A 244 -0.24 -10.60 -27.53
C ILE A 244 -0.65 -9.42 -26.65
N ASP A 245 0.35 -8.79 -26.05
CA ASP A 245 0.19 -7.60 -25.20
C ASP A 245 0.95 -6.45 -25.88
N ILE A 246 0.33 -5.29 -26.05
CA ILE A 246 0.91 -4.15 -26.74
C ILE A 246 1.04 -2.97 -25.79
N TYR A 247 2.24 -2.42 -25.74
CA TYR A 247 2.61 -1.34 -24.82
C TYR A 247 3.03 -0.11 -25.63
N SER A 248 2.38 1.01 -25.36
CA SER A 248 2.77 2.31 -25.90
C SER A 248 3.21 3.22 -24.76
N ARG A 249 4.39 3.83 -24.89
CA ARG A 249 4.98 4.69 -23.84
C ARG A 249 5.02 4.04 -22.46
N GLY A 250 5.27 2.73 -22.44
CA GLY A 250 5.32 1.93 -21.21
C GLY A 250 3.97 1.58 -20.60
N SER A 251 2.85 1.91 -21.24
CA SER A 251 1.50 1.53 -20.78
C SER A 251 0.87 0.50 -21.69
N LEU A 252 0.19 -0.49 -21.10
CA LEU A 252 -0.56 -1.50 -21.83
C LEU A 252 -1.76 -0.82 -22.52
N ILE A 253 -1.80 -0.91 -23.86
CA ILE A 253 -2.88 -0.34 -24.66
C ILE A 253 -3.77 -1.39 -25.29
N MET A 254 -3.31 -2.64 -25.39
CA MET A 254 -4.08 -3.76 -25.90
C MET A 254 -3.54 -5.08 -25.34
N THR A 255 -4.44 -6.00 -25.05
CA THR A 255 -4.14 -7.40 -24.75
C THR A 255 -5.15 -8.29 -25.47
N ARG A 256 -4.69 -9.39 -26.03
CA ARG A 256 -5.53 -10.32 -26.77
C ARG A 256 -5.01 -11.75 -26.66
N ASP A 257 -5.91 -12.67 -26.29
CA ASP A 257 -5.63 -14.09 -26.33
C ASP A 257 -5.86 -14.63 -27.76
N ILE A 258 -4.95 -15.50 -28.18
CA ILE A 258 -4.94 -16.18 -29.48
C ILE A 258 -5.01 -17.69 -29.22
N LYS A 259 -5.95 -18.37 -29.86
CA LYS A 259 -6.18 -19.82 -29.63
C LYS A 259 -5.09 -20.73 -30.22
N THR A 260 -4.11 -20.16 -30.90
CA THR A 260 -2.97 -20.91 -31.46
C THR A 260 -1.82 -20.91 -30.47
N GLY A 261 -1.42 -22.08 -29.98
CA GLY A 261 -0.32 -22.28 -29.06
C GLY A 261 0.49 -23.54 -29.39
N MET A 262 1.24 -24.05 -28.41
CA MET A 262 2.05 -25.26 -28.56
C MET A 262 1.22 -26.48 -29.01
N ASN A 263 0.01 -26.67 -28.46
CA ASN A 263 -0.86 -27.78 -28.87
C ASN A 263 -1.20 -27.70 -30.36
N SER A 264 -1.41 -26.51 -30.92
CA SER A 264 -1.65 -26.33 -32.35
C SER A 264 -0.43 -26.66 -33.21
N MET A 265 0.77 -26.46 -32.67
CA MET A 265 2.03 -26.87 -33.32
C MET A 265 2.19 -28.36 -33.26
N VAL A 266 1.85 -28.99 -32.12
CA VAL A 266 1.84 -30.48 -31.97
C VAL A 266 0.89 -31.10 -32.97
N GLU A 267 -0.33 -30.58 -33.10
CA GLU A 267 -1.31 -31.04 -34.10
C GLU A 267 -0.77 -30.95 -35.52
N ALA A 268 -0.20 -29.77 -35.89
CA ALA A 268 0.39 -29.57 -37.21
C ALA A 268 1.57 -30.49 -37.46
N LEU A 269 2.43 -30.72 -36.47
CA LEU A 269 3.55 -31.64 -36.59
C LEU A 269 3.05 -33.09 -36.79
N VAL A 270 2.08 -33.55 -36.01
CA VAL A 270 1.53 -34.91 -36.14
C VAL A 270 0.96 -35.11 -37.55
N GLU A 271 0.21 -34.16 -38.06
CA GLU A 271 -0.37 -34.21 -39.41
C GLU A 271 0.70 -34.24 -40.50
N ASN A 272 1.67 -33.34 -40.45
CA ASN A 272 2.73 -33.22 -41.47
C ASN A 272 3.78 -34.36 -41.38
N TYR A 273 3.99 -34.96 -40.17
CA TYR A 273 4.90 -36.07 -39.96
C TYR A 273 4.47 -37.31 -40.76
N ILE A 274 3.16 -37.60 -40.77
CA ILE A 274 2.59 -38.73 -41.53
C ILE A 274 2.81 -38.50 -43.03
N ASP A 275 2.58 -37.33 -43.54
CA ASP A 275 2.73 -37.01 -44.95
C ASP A 275 4.20 -37.09 -45.41
N ARG A 276 5.14 -36.63 -44.58
CA ARG A 276 6.57 -36.62 -44.89
C ARG A 276 7.21 -38.01 -44.85
N LYS A 277 6.78 -38.86 -43.93
CA LYS A 277 7.28 -40.23 -43.81
C LYS A 277 6.56 -41.25 -44.73
N ARG A 278 5.42 -40.83 -45.35
CA ARG A 278 4.72 -41.69 -46.30
C ARG A 278 5.55 -41.87 -47.56
N PRO A 279 5.99 -43.11 -47.87
CA PRO A 279 6.77 -43.36 -49.09
C PRO A 279 5.95 -42.98 -50.31
N SER A 280 6.62 -42.49 -51.36
CA SER A 280 5.94 -42.16 -52.59
C SER A 280 5.21 -43.40 -53.13
N THR A 281 4.07 -43.20 -53.77
CA THR A 281 3.27 -44.28 -54.38
C THR A 281 4.07 -45.14 -55.35
N ARG A 282 5.22 -44.63 -55.83
CA ARG A 282 6.17 -45.32 -56.72
C ARG A 282 7.04 -46.32 -55.95
N ASP A 283 7.47 -45.98 -54.74
CA ASP A 283 8.33 -46.80 -53.87
C ASP A 283 7.55 -47.95 -53.24
N MET A 284 6.27 -47.74 -52.89
CA MET A 284 5.39 -48.80 -52.37
C MET A 284 5.11 -49.92 -53.36
N ARG A 285 5.11 -49.65 -54.67
CA ARG A 285 4.85 -50.67 -55.69
C ARG A 285 6.04 -51.63 -55.91
N TRP A 286 7.27 -51.24 -55.49
CA TRP A 286 8.48 -52.03 -55.69
C TRP A 286 8.95 -52.81 -54.49
N SER A 287 8.59 -52.37 -53.26
CA SER A 287 9.19 -52.96 -52.05
C SER A 287 8.44 -54.15 -51.46
N GLY A 288 7.17 -54.41 -51.83
CA GLY A 288 6.36 -55.51 -51.27
C GLY A 288 6.27 -55.50 -49.72
N ALA A 289 6.73 -54.41 -49.10
CA ALA A 289 6.78 -54.28 -47.65
C ALA A 289 5.37 -53.96 -47.09
N ALA A 290 5.05 -54.56 -45.93
CA ALA A 290 3.85 -54.21 -45.18
C ALA A 290 3.82 -52.72 -44.88
N PRO A 291 2.65 -52.07 -44.86
CA PRO A 291 2.54 -50.65 -44.51
C PRO A 291 3.11 -50.45 -43.11
N VAL A 292 4.23 -49.73 -43.03
CA VAL A 292 4.80 -49.29 -41.75
C VAL A 292 3.90 -48.14 -41.25
N ASP A 293 3.45 -48.29 -40.01
CA ASP A 293 2.64 -47.24 -39.38
C ASP A 293 3.58 -46.10 -38.94
N PHE A 294 3.59 -45.03 -39.73
CA PHE A 294 4.43 -43.84 -39.50
C PHE A 294 3.72 -42.83 -38.57
N THR A 295 2.98 -43.29 -37.59
CA THR A 295 2.27 -42.39 -36.66
C THR A 295 3.22 -41.94 -35.54
N ILE A 296 3.10 -40.67 -35.18
CA ILE A 296 3.74 -40.06 -34.00
C ILE A 296 2.67 -39.67 -32.99
N THR A 297 2.88 -39.98 -31.74
CA THR A 297 1.95 -39.57 -30.67
C THR A 297 2.10 -38.09 -30.34
N PRO A 298 1.04 -37.41 -29.85
CA PRO A 298 1.14 -36.00 -29.42
C PRO A 298 2.24 -35.75 -28.38
N THR A 299 2.53 -36.72 -27.51
CA THR A 299 3.62 -36.62 -26.52
C THR A 299 4.99 -36.65 -27.17
N GLN A 300 5.21 -37.52 -28.16
CA GLN A 300 6.44 -37.56 -28.93
C GLN A 300 6.61 -36.32 -29.79
N ALA A 301 5.55 -35.87 -30.45
CA ALA A 301 5.54 -34.62 -31.21
C ALA A 301 5.86 -33.41 -30.34
N HIS A 302 5.31 -33.35 -29.13
CA HIS A 302 5.66 -32.33 -28.15
C HIS A 302 7.16 -32.36 -27.78
N LYS A 303 7.70 -33.56 -27.51
CA LYS A 303 9.14 -33.74 -27.22
C LYS A 303 9.99 -33.28 -28.39
N LEU A 304 9.58 -33.58 -29.60
CA LEU A 304 10.27 -33.21 -30.84
C LEU A 304 10.26 -31.68 -31.04
N ILE A 305 9.15 -30.97 -30.78
CA ILE A 305 9.12 -29.53 -30.82
C ILE A 305 9.97 -28.90 -29.70
N MET A 306 9.94 -29.49 -28.51
CA MET A 306 10.75 -28.98 -27.39
C MET A 306 12.25 -29.14 -27.63
N SER A 307 12.69 -30.10 -28.45
CA SER A 307 14.11 -30.25 -28.82
C SER A 307 14.65 -29.10 -29.68
N LEU A 308 13.78 -28.26 -30.24
CA LEU A 308 14.18 -27.01 -30.90
C LEU A 308 14.70 -25.96 -29.92
N ASP A 309 14.39 -26.08 -28.60
CA ASP A 309 14.98 -25.16 -27.63
C ASP A 309 16.47 -25.49 -27.46
N PRO A 310 17.39 -24.51 -27.63
CA PRO A 310 18.83 -24.75 -27.53
C PRO A 310 19.28 -25.36 -26.19
N ASP A 311 18.46 -25.15 -25.14
CA ASP A 311 18.72 -25.60 -23.78
C ASP A 311 18.05 -26.97 -23.48
N ALA A 312 17.29 -27.53 -24.45
CA ALA A 312 16.62 -28.79 -24.26
C ALA A 312 17.61 -29.97 -24.37
N PRO A 313 17.34 -31.11 -23.69
CA PRO A 313 18.13 -32.31 -23.87
C PRO A 313 18.00 -32.82 -25.31
N ALA A 314 19.15 -33.26 -25.90
CA ALA A 314 19.17 -33.84 -27.23
C ALA A 314 18.26 -35.06 -27.33
N LEU A 315 17.67 -35.26 -28.50
CA LEU A 315 16.90 -36.48 -28.81
C LEU A 315 17.80 -37.69 -28.78
N THR A 316 17.26 -38.78 -28.27
CA THR A 316 17.94 -40.10 -28.27
C THR A 316 17.52 -40.92 -29.50
N PRO A 317 18.30 -41.92 -29.94
CA PRO A 317 17.92 -42.77 -31.07
C PRO A 317 16.56 -43.47 -30.92
N ASP A 318 16.09 -43.63 -29.68
CA ASP A 318 14.78 -44.24 -29.39
C ASP A 318 13.62 -43.23 -29.53
N ASP A 319 13.91 -41.95 -29.68
CA ASP A 319 12.88 -40.92 -29.84
C ASP A 319 12.37 -40.89 -31.28
N ALA A 320 11.04 -40.78 -31.42
CA ALA A 320 10.42 -40.62 -32.72
C ALA A 320 10.91 -39.33 -33.39
N GLY A 321 11.41 -39.45 -34.62
CA GLY A 321 11.89 -38.28 -35.38
C GLY A 321 13.29 -37.80 -35.00
N HIS A 322 14.09 -38.61 -34.26
CA HIS A 322 15.49 -38.28 -33.95
C HIS A 322 16.37 -38.07 -35.22
N ASP A 323 15.94 -38.60 -36.35
CA ASP A 323 16.57 -38.48 -37.67
C ASP A 323 16.20 -37.19 -38.43
N LEU A 324 15.28 -36.41 -37.89
CA LEU A 324 14.84 -35.14 -38.49
C LEU A 324 15.78 -33.99 -38.11
N SER A 325 16.03 -33.13 -39.07
CA SER A 325 16.73 -31.87 -38.80
C SER A 325 15.81 -30.86 -38.07
N GLU A 326 16.40 -29.90 -37.40
CA GLU A 326 15.63 -28.81 -36.79
C GLU A 326 14.77 -28.05 -37.82
N GLU A 327 15.28 -27.89 -39.04
CA GLU A 327 14.57 -27.26 -40.15
C GLU A 327 13.33 -28.07 -40.56
N ASP A 328 13.49 -29.42 -40.63
CA ASP A 328 12.34 -30.29 -40.91
C ASP A 328 11.26 -30.22 -39.88
N ILE A 329 11.63 -30.19 -38.60
CA ILE A 329 10.69 -30.05 -37.48
C ILE A 329 10.00 -28.68 -37.54
N PHE A 330 10.76 -27.59 -37.81
CA PHE A 330 10.25 -26.25 -37.92
C PHE A 330 9.26 -26.09 -39.09
N ASP A 331 9.59 -26.70 -40.26
CA ASP A 331 8.70 -26.68 -41.42
C ASP A 331 7.36 -27.39 -41.15
N MET A 332 7.38 -28.48 -40.38
CA MET A 332 6.15 -29.18 -40.02
C MET A 332 5.24 -28.36 -39.08
N VAL A 333 5.79 -27.47 -38.26
CA VAL A 333 4.98 -26.58 -37.37
C VAL A 333 4.60 -25.26 -38.03
N ARG A 334 5.22 -24.90 -39.17
CA ARG A 334 5.00 -23.64 -39.89
C ARG A 334 3.54 -23.31 -40.13
N PRO A 335 2.62 -24.23 -40.54
CA PRO A 335 1.22 -23.89 -40.74
C PRO A 335 0.51 -23.38 -39.48
N ALA A 336 0.92 -23.84 -38.29
CA ALA A 336 0.41 -23.32 -37.03
C ALA A 336 0.97 -21.91 -36.75
N LEU A 337 2.25 -21.68 -37.04
CA LEU A 337 2.90 -20.36 -36.91
C LEU A 337 2.28 -19.33 -37.85
N ASP A 338 1.97 -19.71 -39.09
CA ASP A 338 1.26 -18.82 -40.04
C ASP A 338 -0.11 -18.40 -39.54
N ARG A 339 -0.83 -19.31 -38.90
CA ARG A 339 -2.11 -18.97 -38.25
C ARG A 339 -1.92 -17.98 -37.10
N LEU A 340 -0.87 -18.17 -36.29
CA LEU A 340 -0.51 -17.28 -35.19
C LEU A 340 -0.17 -15.88 -35.72
N VAL A 341 0.75 -15.78 -36.69
CA VAL A 341 1.19 -14.52 -37.31
C VAL A 341 0.00 -13.74 -37.86
N ARG A 342 -0.88 -14.37 -38.65
CA ARG A 342 -2.10 -13.71 -39.17
C ARG A 342 -3.01 -13.15 -38.08
N GLN A 343 -3.08 -13.79 -36.88
CA GLN A 343 -3.86 -13.28 -35.76
C GLN A 343 -3.17 -12.06 -35.10
N VAL A 344 -1.84 -12.08 -35.03
CA VAL A 344 -1.04 -10.96 -34.53
C VAL A 344 -1.15 -9.75 -35.48
N GLU A 345 -0.99 -9.97 -36.80
CA GLU A 345 -1.19 -8.92 -37.84
C GLU A 345 -2.56 -8.24 -37.75
N ARG A 346 -3.63 -9.03 -37.61
CA ARG A 346 -4.98 -8.51 -37.38
C ARG A 346 -5.07 -7.67 -36.11
N THR A 347 -4.31 -8.02 -35.09
CA THR A 347 -4.25 -7.23 -33.85
C THR A 347 -3.53 -5.92 -34.08
N PHE A 348 -2.42 -5.91 -34.80
CA PHE A 348 -1.69 -4.70 -35.16
C PHE A 348 -2.52 -3.75 -36.05
N ALA A 349 -3.26 -4.28 -37.01
CA ALA A 349 -4.16 -3.50 -37.86
C ALA A 349 -5.24 -2.73 -37.07
N ASN A 350 -5.61 -3.19 -35.89
CA ASN A 350 -6.60 -2.56 -35.02
C ASN A 350 -6.04 -1.48 -34.08
N LEU A 351 -4.74 -1.15 -34.16
CA LEU A 351 -4.09 -0.16 -33.29
C LEU A 351 -4.33 1.30 -33.68
N GLY A 352 -5.20 1.55 -34.67
CA GLY A 352 -5.55 2.93 -35.04
C GLY A 352 -4.41 3.76 -35.63
N GLY A 353 -3.42 3.10 -36.24
CA GLY A 353 -2.29 3.74 -36.90
C GLY A 353 -0.98 3.77 -36.07
N GLU A 354 -1.00 3.29 -34.83
CA GLU A 354 0.24 3.06 -34.09
C GLU A 354 1.02 1.88 -34.68
N LYS A 355 2.30 2.09 -35.00
CA LYS A 355 3.18 1.04 -35.52
C LYS A 355 3.91 0.36 -34.37
N VAL A 356 3.85 -0.98 -34.32
CA VAL A 356 4.68 -1.79 -33.44
C VAL A 356 6.09 -1.85 -34.02
N HIS A 357 7.11 -1.49 -33.23
CA HIS A 357 8.50 -1.44 -33.66
C HIS A 357 9.23 -2.74 -33.34
N ARG A 358 8.91 -3.35 -32.21
CA ARG A 358 9.56 -4.58 -31.74
C ARG A 358 8.59 -5.54 -31.09
N VAL A 359 8.77 -6.83 -31.36
CA VAL A 359 8.04 -7.94 -30.74
C VAL A 359 8.98 -8.75 -29.90
N TYR A 360 8.69 -8.87 -28.61
CA TYR A 360 9.40 -9.74 -27.69
C TYR A 360 8.67 -11.07 -27.52
N LEU A 361 9.38 -12.16 -27.76
CA LEU A 361 8.86 -13.49 -27.55
C LEU A 361 9.13 -13.97 -26.14
N SER A 362 8.17 -14.72 -25.59
CA SER A 362 8.29 -15.42 -24.30
C SER A 362 7.42 -16.68 -24.30
N GLY A 363 7.62 -17.58 -23.34
CA GLY A 363 6.89 -18.85 -23.26
C GLY A 363 7.71 -20.03 -23.76
N VAL A 364 7.06 -20.98 -24.43
CA VAL A 364 7.72 -22.20 -24.94
C VAL A 364 8.54 -21.91 -26.19
N ILE A 365 9.71 -22.59 -26.32
CA ILE A 365 10.66 -22.45 -27.44
C ILE A 365 11.03 -21.00 -27.80
N ASN A 366 10.97 -20.11 -26.84
CA ASN A 366 11.23 -18.67 -27.04
C ASN A 366 12.69 -18.34 -27.33
N ALA A 367 13.61 -19.25 -27.08
CA ALA A 367 15.04 -19.10 -27.36
C ALA A 367 15.44 -19.65 -28.74
N TYR A 368 14.53 -20.33 -29.46
CA TYR A 368 14.81 -20.87 -30.77
C TYR A 368 14.88 -19.75 -31.81
N ARG A 369 16.09 -19.48 -32.28
CA ARG A 369 16.39 -18.33 -33.14
C ARG A 369 15.59 -18.29 -34.45
N PRO A 370 15.42 -19.42 -35.20
CA PRO A 370 14.64 -19.41 -36.43
C PRO A 370 13.17 -19.03 -36.21
N LEU A 371 12.57 -19.39 -35.08
CA LEU A 371 11.21 -18.97 -34.72
C LEU A 371 11.13 -17.45 -34.52
N ILE A 372 12.11 -16.89 -33.80
CA ILE A 372 12.16 -15.44 -33.52
C ILE A 372 12.28 -14.67 -34.84
N GLU A 373 13.25 -15.06 -35.68
CA GLU A 373 13.50 -14.44 -36.97
C GLU A 373 12.26 -14.54 -37.89
N TYR A 374 11.65 -15.74 -37.97
CA TYR A 374 10.45 -15.96 -38.75
C TYR A 374 9.30 -15.03 -38.35
N ILE A 375 9.00 -14.91 -37.05
CA ILE A 375 7.93 -14.03 -36.58
C ILE A 375 8.24 -12.56 -36.90
N GLY A 376 9.50 -12.12 -36.73
CA GLY A 376 9.93 -10.77 -37.05
C GLY A 376 9.79 -10.45 -38.55
N GLU A 377 10.24 -11.35 -39.41
CA GLU A 377 10.15 -11.21 -40.86
C GLU A 377 8.70 -11.15 -41.33
N GLN A 378 7.86 -12.07 -40.86
CA GLN A 378 6.45 -12.09 -41.27
C GLN A 378 5.67 -10.86 -40.78
N LEU A 379 5.97 -10.34 -39.60
CA LEU A 379 5.33 -9.13 -39.06
C LEU A 379 5.98 -7.83 -39.55
N GLY A 380 7.12 -7.89 -40.23
CA GLY A 380 7.88 -6.70 -40.66
C GLY A 380 8.33 -5.82 -39.48
N THR A 381 8.69 -6.46 -38.36
CA THR A 381 9.09 -5.81 -37.11
C THR A 381 10.37 -6.43 -36.58
N GLU A 382 11.13 -5.69 -35.77
CA GLU A 382 12.21 -6.30 -35.01
C GLU A 382 11.64 -7.33 -34.01
N SER A 383 12.32 -8.47 -33.88
CA SER A 383 11.93 -9.51 -32.94
C SER A 383 13.08 -9.93 -32.04
N GLY A 384 12.77 -10.41 -30.87
CA GLY A 384 13.79 -10.87 -29.92
C GLY A 384 13.18 -11.52 -28.67
N VAL A 385 14.06 -12.04 -27.83
CA VAL A 385 13.67 -12.58 -26.52
C VAL A 385 13.68 -11.46 -25.49
N MET A 386 12.68 -11.42 -24.65
CA MET A 386 12.65 -10.49 -23.52
C MET A 386 13.62 -10.98 -22.44
N ASN A 387 14.71 -10.23 -22.23
CA ASN A 387 15.70 -10.56 -21.20
C ASN A 387 15.70 -9.50 -20.10
N PRO A 388 15.05 -9.75 -18.97
CA PRO A 388 15.01 -8.79 -17.85
C PRO A 388 16.31 -8.73 -17.05
N LEU A 389 17.27 -9.63 -17.35
CA LEU A 389 18.57 -9.75 -16.71
C LEU A 389 19.72 -9.43 -17.69
N ASP A 390 19.47 -8.54 -18.65
CA ASP A 390 20.49 -8.12 -19.59
C ASP A 390 21.62 -7.36 -18.85
N PRO A 391 22.90 -7.70 -19.08
CA PRO A 391 24.03 -7.04 -18.41
C PRO A 391 24.11 -5.53 -18.64
N SER A 392 23.47 -5.00 -19.70
CA SER A 392 23.38 -3.57 -19.95
C SER A 392 22.45 -2.82 -19.00
N ILE A 393 21.62 -3.54 -18.25
CA ILE A 393 20.69 -2.95 -17.29
C ILE A 393 21.47 -2.50 -16.05
N PRO A 394 21.48 -1.20 -15.71
CA PRO A 394 22.34 -0.66 -14.64
C PRO A 394 21.97 -1.15 -13.23
N PHE A 395 20.80 -1.78 -13.08
CA PHE A 395 20.25 -2.24 -11.79
C PHE A 395 20.71 -3.64 -11.39
N ILE A 396 21.47 -4.31 -12.26
CA ILE A 396 21.95 -5.67 -12.08
C ILE A 396 23.45 -5.61 -11.78
N SER A 397 23.82 -5.62 -10.51
CA SER A 397 25.22 -5.62 -10.11
C SER A 397 25.51 -6.76 -9.12
N GLY A 398 26.54 -7.56 -9.43
CA GLY A 398 27.08 -8.54 -8.50
C GLY A 398 26.32 -9.88 -8.43
N LEU A 399 25.33 -10.11 -9.30
CA LEU A 399 24.62 -11.39 -9.38
C LEU A 399 25.05 -12.17 -10.63
N THR A 400 25.21 -13.49 -10.48
CA THR A 400 25.43 -14.38 -11.62
C THR A 400 24.07 -14.63 -12.28
N ALA A 401 23.90 -14.16 -13.52
CA ALA A 401 22.68 -14.41 -14.29
C ALA A 401 22.50 -15.92 -14.56
N PRO A 402 21.27 -16.41 -14.76
CA PRO A 402 21.03 -17.77 -15.21
C PRO A 402 21.83 -18.09 -16.46
N ALA A 403 22.20 -19.38 -16.63
CA ALA A 403 23.05 -19.78 -17.74
C ALA A 403 22.32 -19.65 -19.09
N THR A 404 21.05 -20.04 -19.12
CA THR A 404 20.30 -20.20 -20.35
C THR A 404 19.42 -18.98 -20.69
N ALA A 405 19.14 -18.78 -21.99
CA ALA A 405 18.24 -17.71 -22.45
C ALA A 405 16.79 -17.98 -22.02
N SER A 406 16.38 -19.24 -22.00
CA SER A 406 15.05 -19.67 -21.58
C SER A 406 14.79 -19.38 -20.10
N GLU A 407 15.76 -19.68 -19.22
CA GLU A 407 15.68 -19.35 -17.79
C GLU A 407 15.59 -17.83 -17.55
N LYS A 408 16.39 -17.03 -18.28
CA LYS A 408 16.32 -15.55 -18.20
C LYS A 408 14.94 -15.03 -18.59
N ALA A 409 14.41 -15.53 -19.70
CA ALA A 409 13.09 -15.15 -20.18
C ALA A 409 11.95 -15.58 -19.24
N SER A 410 12.11 -16.69 -18.54
CA SER A 410 11.11 -17.15 -17.56
C SER A 410 10.95 -16.21 -16.37
N LEU A 411 11.98 -15.44 -16.04
CA LEU A 411 11.96 -14.47 -14.93
C LEU A 411 11.28 -13.13 -15.26
N VAL A 412 10.87 -12.90 -16.51
CA VAL A 412 10.27 -11.62 -16.97
C VAL A 412 9.11 -11.18 -16.07
N ALA A 413 8.15 -12.07 -15.84
CA ALA A 413 6.99 -11.74 -15.02
C ALA A 413 7.36 -11.54 -13.54
N ALA A 414 8.25 -12.36 -13.00
CA ALA A 414 8.69 -12.26 -11.61
C ALA A 414 9.48 -10.96 -11.34
N VAL A 415 10.34 -10.53 -12.28
CA VAL A 415 11.02 -9.22 -12.20
C VAL A 415 9.99 -8.09 -12.25
N GLY A 416 9.06 -8.13 -13.19
CA GLY A 416 8.01 -7.12 -13.29
C GLY A 416 7.12 -7.03 -12.05
N LEU A 417 6.85 -8.17 -11.39
CA LEU A 417 6.14 -8.20 -10.10
C LEU A 417 6.99 -7.62 -8.96
N ALA A 418 8.30 -7.90 -8.96
CA ALA A 418 9.20 -7.33 -7.95
C ALA A 418 9.32 -5.80 -8.05
N LEU A 419 9.03 -5.22 -9.22
CA LEU A 419 8.96 -3.79 -9.48
C LEU A 419 7.57 -3.17 -9.21
N SER A 420 6.63 -3.97 -8.68
CA SER A 420 5.24 -3.55 -8.46
C SER A 420 5.08 -2.71 -7.20
N ASP A 421 4.23 -1.71 -7.29
CA ASP A 421 3.69 -0.98 -6.15
C ASP A 421 2.19 -0.65 -6.36
N ASN A 422 1.50 -0.26 -5.29
CA ASN A 422 0.06 0.03 -5.33
C ASN A 422 -0.30 1.32 -6.07
N THR A 423 0.67 2.12 -6.49
CA THR A 423 0.44 3.39 -7.21
C THR A 423 0.55 3.22 -8.72
N ARG A 424 1.40 2.31 -9.19
CA ARG A 424 1.77 2.10 -10.60
C ARG A 424 1.20 0.83 -11.20
N THR A 425 1.00 -0.21 -10.36
CA THR A 425 0.60 -1.53 -10.84
C THR A 425 -0.88 -1.77 -10.57
N PRO A 426 -1.67 -2.14 -11.59
CA PRO A 426 -3.02 -2.66 -11.37
C PRO A 426 -2.99 -3.85 -10.41
N ASN A 427 -3.79 -3.77 -9.33
CA ASN A 427 -3.74 -4.73 -8.23
C ASN A 427 -5.14 -5.24 -7.89
N LEU A 428 -5.37 -6.54 -8.07
CA LEU A 428 -6.65 -7.18 -7.78
C LEU A 428 -6.99 -7.24 -6.29
N LEU A 429 -5.99 -7.06 -5.39
CA LEU A 429 -6.23 -6.98 -3.94
C LEU A 429 -6.51 -5.57 -3.45
N PHE A 430 -6.13 -4.56 -4.24
CA PHE A 430 -6.19 -3.17 -3.84
C PHE A 430 -6.88 -2.32 -4.91
N THR A 431 -8.19 -2.50 -5.03
CA THR A 431 -9.03 -1.86 -6.03
C THR A 431 -9.23 -0.37 -5.80
N TYR A 432 -9.80 0.35 -6.78
CA TYR A 432 -10.12 1.78 -6.68
C TYR A 432 -10.89 2.15 -5.41
N LYS A 433 -11.85 1.31 -4.98
CA LYS A 433 -12.61 1.51 -3.72
C LYS A 433 -11.70 1.49 -2.49
N ALA A 434 -10.72 0.58 -2.47
CA ALA A 434 -9.73 0.52 -1.38
C ALA A 434 -8.77 1.71 -1.43
N LYS A 435 -8.37 2.12 -2.64
CA LYS A 435 -7.50 3.30 -2.89
C LYS A 435 -8.17 4.58 -2.40
N GLU A 436 -9.46 4.78 -2.69
CA GLU A 436 -10.24 5.93 -2.23
C GLU A 436 -10.35 5.98 -0.70
N LYS A 437 -10.70 4.85 -0.07
CA LYS A 437 -10.75 4.75 1.39
C LYS A 437 -9.39 5.08 2.04
N MET A 438 -8.29 4.55 1.51
CA MET A 438 -6.95 4.88 2.03
C MET A 438 -6.55 6.33 1.79
N ALA A 439 -6.90 6.90 0.63
CA ALA A 439 -6.65 8.31 0.36
C ALA A 439 -7.40 9.22 1.33
N THR A 440 -8.65 8.86 1.67
CA THR A 440 -9.45 9.58 2.66
C THR A 440 -8.84 9.45 4.07
N VAL A 441 -8.48 8.24 4.49
CA VAL A 441 -7.80 7.99 5.78
C VAL A 441 -6.47 8.74 5.85
N SER A 442 -5.68 8.73 4.78
CA SER A 442 -4.40 9.47 4.72
C SER A 442 -4.60 10.98 4.84
N ARG A 443 -5.65 11.56 4.21
CA ARG A 443 -5.98 12.99 4.38
C ARG A 443 -6.39 13.30 5.82
N VAL A 444 -7.26 12.48 6.40
CA VAL A 444 -7.69 12.65 7.80
C VAL A 444 -6.50 12.53 8.74
N ASN A 445 -5.64 11.53 8.58
CA ASN A 445 -4.43 11.38 9.39
C ASN A 445 -3.49 12.58 9.26
N ARG A 446 -3.34 13.14 8.05
CA ARG A 446 -2.53 14.35 7.83
C ARG A 446 -3.13 15.57 8.52
N ILE A 447 -4.45 15.73 8.45
CA ILE A 447 -5.15 16.81 9.17
C ILE A 447 -4.96 16.67 10.69
N ILE A 448 -5.13 15.46 11.23
CA ILE A 448 -4.90 15.16 12.64
C ILE A 448 -3.46 15.48 13.04
N LEU A 449 -2.49 15.10 12.21
CA LEU A 449 -1.06 15.36 12.46
C LEU A 449 -0.76 16.87 12.48
N PHE A 450 -1.32 17.63 11.53
CA PHE A 450 -1.18 19.10 11.53
C PHE A 450 -1.88 19.75 12.71
N ALA A 451 -3.07 19.26 13.11
CA ALA A 451 -3.76 19.74 14.29
C ALA A 451 -2.95 19.49 15.57
N LEU A 452 -2.39 18.28 15.69
CA LEU A 452 -1.53 17.92 16.83
C LEU A 452 -0.25 18.75 16.87
N ALA A 453 0.39 18.96 15.73
CA ALA A 453 1.55 19.87 15.60
C ALA A 453 1.18 21.31 16.00
N GLY A 454 0.02 21.80 15.57
CA GLY A 454 -0.51 23.11 15.98
C GLY A 454 -0.70 23.21 17.49
N ILE A 455 -1.29 22.21 18.13
CA ILE A 455 -1.46 22.17 19.59
C ILE A 455 -0.11 22.19 20.31
N ILE A 456 0.86 21.41 19.83
CA ILE A 456 2.21 21.39 20.41
C ILE A 456 2.89 22.77 20.29
N ILE A 457 2.82 23.38 19.10
CA ILE A 457 3.42 24.71 18.86
C ILE A 457 2.74 25.75 19.76
N THR A 458 1.40 25.72 19.87
CA THR A 458 0.66 26.62 20.75
C THR A 458 1.04 26.41 22.23
N GLY A 459 1.16 25.15 22.65
CA GLY A 459 1.63 24.81 24.00
C GLY A 459 3.02 25.34 24.30
N LEU A 460 3.96 25.18 23.36
CA LEU A 460 5.33 25.68 23.48
C LEU A 460 5.38 27.22 23.50
N THR A 461 4.56 27.90 22.70
CA THR A 461 4.49 29.37 22.70
C THR A 461 3.93 29.90 24.01
N VAL A 462 2.86 29.29 24.54
CA VAL A 462 2.29 29.63 25.84
C VAL A 462 3.28 29.38 26.97
N PHE A 463 3.99 28.26 26.92
CA PHE A 463 5.03 27.93 27.90
C PHE A 463 6.17 28.95 27.88
N ALA A 464 6.68 29.28 26.71
CA ALA A 464 7.74 30.31 26.56
C ALA A 464 7.26 31.69 27.00
N TRP A 465 5.99 32.02 26.76
CA TRP A 465 5.38 33.28 27.23
C TRP A 465 5.27 33.30 28.75
N GLN A 466 4.80 32.21 29.38
CA GLN A 466 4.75 32.09 30.84
C GLN A 466 6.15 32.16 31.46
N GLU A 467 7.16 31.57 30.85
CA GLU A 467 8.53 31.63 31.33
C GLU A 467 9.10 33.06 31.27
N ARG A 468 8.78 33.83 30.21
CA ARG A 468 9.12 35.26 30.14
C ARG A 468 8.43 36.06 31.22
N ILE A 469 7.12 35.84 31.46
CA ILE A 469 6.40 36.53 32.55
C ILE A 469 6.97 36.15 33.92
N ALA A 470 7.30 34.88 34.13
CA ALA A 470 7.90 34.41 35.38
C ALA A 470 9.28 35.02 35.61
N SER A 471 10.11 35.12 34.57
CA SER A 471 11.44 35.75 34.65
C SER A 471 11.37 37.24 34.93
N THR A 472 10.45 37.98 34.29
CA THR A 472 10.26 39.41 34.58
C THR A 472 9.74 39.64 36.01
N LYS A 473 8.79 38.81 36.48
CA LYS A 473 8.33 38.86 37.87
C LYS A 473 9.43 38.51 38.89
N LYS A 474 10.25 37.49 38.59
CA LYS A 474 11.44 37.18 39.44
C LYS A 474 12.44 38.34 39.51
N ALA A 475 12.71 39.01 38.38
CA ALA A 475 13.56 40.16 38.34
C ALA A 475 13.00 41.32 39.19
N THR A 476 11.67 41.60 39.08
CA THR A 476 10.99 42.61 39.89
C THR A 476 11.03 42.27 41.38
N VAL A 477 10.77 41.01 41.74
CA VAL A 477 10.87 40.56 43.16
C VAL A 477 12.30 40.67 43.68
N SER A 478 13.31 40.32 42.86
CA SER A 478 14.72 40.50 43.22
C SER A 478 15.08 41.96 43.45
N ASP A 479 14.60 42.86 42.57
CA ASP A 479 14.84 44.30 42.71
C ASP A 479 14.14 44.88 43.95
N LEU A 480 12.85 44.49 44.19
CA LEU A 480 12.15 44.88 45.41
C LEU A 480 12.84 44.34 46.69
N ASN A 481 13.36 43.10 46.67
CA ASN A 481 14.09 42.54 47.79
C ASN A 481 15.40 43.29 48.03
N GLN A 482 16.08 43.76 46.97
CA GLN A 482 17.29 44.54 47.07
C GLN A 482 16.99 45.93 47.61
N GLN A 483 15.87 46.57 47.20
CA GLN A 483 15.41 47.83 47.77
C GLN A 483 15.00 47.65 49.24
N LEU A 484 14.29 46.59 49.61
CA LEU A 484 13.98 46.26 51.00
C LEU A 484 15.23 46.01 51.85
N SER A 485 16.25 45.32 51.32
CA SER A 485 17.51 45.11 52.01
C SER A 485 18.27 46.42 52.22
N SER A 486 18.22 47.34 51.25
CA SER A 486 18.83 48.67 51.39
C SER A 486 18.10 49.55 52.39
N LEU A 487 16.76 49.46 52.50
CA LEU A 487 15.97 50.12 53.54
C LEU A 487 16.19 49.51 54.93
N ASN A 488 16.38 48.21 55.05
CA ASN A 488 16.59 47.52 56.30
C ASN A 488 17.98 47.86 56.93
N LEU A 489 18.92 48.30 56.09
CA LEU A 489 20.21 48.84 56.59
C LEU A 489 20.09 50.19 57.31
N MET A 490 18.98 50.95 57.11
CA MET A 490 18.73 52.24 57.76
C MET A 490 17.83 52.13 59.01
N VAL A 491 17.24 50.98 59.25
CA VAL A 491 16.32 50.78 60.38
C VAL A 491 16.93 49.81 61.37
N ASP A 492 17.54 50.35 62.43
CA ASP A 492 18.06 49.55 63.53
C ASP A 492 16.87 48.94 64.29
N THR A 493 16.50 47.71 63.96
CA THR A 493 15.41 46.96 64.62
C THR A 493 15.61 46.81 66.12
N LYS A 494 16.86 46.91 66.57
CA LYS A 494 17.21 46.86 67.99
C LYS A 494 16.86 48.20 68.67
N LEU A 495 17.02 49.29 67.99
CA LEU A 495 16.63 50.61 68.47
C LEU A 495 15.11 50.75 68.54
N ILE A 496 14.35 50.28 67.52
CA ILE A 496 12.90 50.27 67.53
C ILE A 496 12.33 49.39 68.65
N LEU A 497 12.89 48.21 68.88
CA LEU A 497 12.51 47.37 69.97
C LEU A 497 12.81 47.99 71.35
N GLN A 498 13.94 48.69 71.50
CA GLN A 498 14.24 49.43 72.71
C GLN A 498 13.30 50.60 72.90
N MET A 499 12.97 51.36 71.88
CA MET A 499 12.01 52.45 71.96
C MET A 499 10.60 51.97 72.29
N ALA A 500 10.16 50.85 71.66
CA ALA A 500 8.89 50.22 71.95
C ALA A 500 8.81 49.62 73.39
N ALA A 501 9.91 49.12 73.90
CA ALA A 501 10.00 48.66 75.27
C ALA A 501 9.91 49.83 76.26
N LYS A 502 10.63 50.93 75.97
CA LYS A 502 10.62 52.13 76.78
C LYS A 502 9.22 52.80 76.80
N ASP A 503 8.56 52.90 75.64
CA ASP A 503 7.19 53.44 75.54
C ASP A 503 6.18 52.58 76.32
N ARG A 504 6.32 51.25 76.32
CA ARG A 504 5.49 50.32 77.10
C ARG A 504 5.73 50.54 78.62
N GLU A 505 6.94 50.74 79.03
CA GLU A 505 7.30 50.96 80.42
C GLU A 505 6.77 52.32 80.93
N GLU A 506 6.89 53.39 80.12
CA GLU A 506 6.31 54.68 80.42
C GLU A 506 4.77 54.62 80.48
N ARG A 507 4.13 53.92 79.59
CA ARG A 507 2.66 53.74 79.66
C ARG A 507 2.24 52.93 80.89
N ARG A 508 3.01 51.95 81.32
CA ARG A 508 2.76 51.20 82.52
C ARG A 508 2.90 52.09 83.78
N LEU A 509 3.95 52.85 83.81
CA LEU A 509 4.18 53.82 84.91
C LEU A 509 3.03 54.88 84.95
N LYS A 510 2.67 55.45 83.80
CA LYS A 510 1.55 56.41 83.74
C LYS A 510 0.23 55.79 84.19
N LYS A 511 0.00 54.55 83.88
CA LYS A 511 -1.18 53.84 84.31
C LYS A 511 -1.16 53.53 85.82
N ASP A 512 -0.04 53.06 86.35
CA ASP A 512 0.10 52.83 87.80
C ASP A 512 -0.01 54.15 88.64
N TYR A 513 0.52 55.25 88.08
CA TYR A 513 0.31 56.59 88.71
C TYR A 513 -1.17 57.01 88.60
N GLY A 514 -1.77 56.82 87.42
CA GLY A 514 -3.18 57.14 87.22
C GLY A 514 -4.12 56.41 88.19
N ASP A 515 -3.90 55.13 88.37
CA ASP A 515 -4.72 54.32 89.24
C ASP A 515 -4.52 54.71 90.74
N ARG A 516 -3.30 55.13 91.16
CA ARG A 516 -3.07 55.64 92.51
C ARG A 516 -3.71 56.99 92.74
N TYR A 517 -3.56 57.90 91.81
CA TYR A 517 -4.17 59.22 91.92
C TYR A 517 -5.71 59.19 91.89
N PHE A 518 -6.27 58.28 91.09
CA PHE A 518 -7.71 58.09 91.03
C PHE A 518 -8.29 57.53 92.37
N GLY A 519 -7.55 56.62 92.99
CA GLY A 519 -7.91 56.13 94.36
C GLY A 519 -7.87 57.26 95.39
N MET A 520 -6.81 58.08 95.37
CA MET A 520 -6.69 59.20 96.29
C MET A 520 -7.75 60.30 96.06
N ALA A 521 -8.01 60.61 94.74
CA ALA A 521 -9.04 61.54 94.38
C ALA A 521 -10.45 61.09 94.84
N LEU A 522 -10.77 59.83 94.73
CA LEU A 522 -12.03 59.23 95.17
C LEU A 522 -12.16 59.34 96.72
N ILE A 523 -11.08 59.09 97.44
CA ILE A 523 -11.09 59.26 98.91
C ILE A 523 -11.23 60.70 99.28
N SER A 524 -10.53 61.62 98.63
CA SER A 524 -10.64 63.08 98.87
C SER A 524 -12.07 63.57 98.62
N GLU A 525 -12.70 63.18 97.53
CA GLU A 525 -14.02 63.60 97.16
C GLU A 525 -15.11 63.01 98.10
N LEU A 526 -14.97 61.75 98.43
CA LEU A 526 -15.82 61.16 99.45
C LEU A 526 -15.63 61.77 100.83
N SER A 527 -14.44 62.21 101.21
CA SER A 527 -14.17 62.96 102.44
C SER A 527 -14.84 64.35 102.47
N ALA A 528 -14.82 65.05 101.33
CA ALA A 528 -15.43 66.37 101.20
C ALA A 528 -16.98 66.33 101.20
N MET A 529 -17.53 65.26 100.73
CA MET A 529 -18.99 65.06 100.70
C MET A 529 -19.58 64.45 101.95
N THR A 530 -18.77 64.09 102.94
CA THR A 530 -19.24 63.47 104.16
C THR A 530 -19.58 64.51 105.21
N PRO A 531 -20.81 64.61 105.67
CA PRO A 531 -21.23 65.55 106.73
C PRO A 531 -20.52 65.21 108.06
N GLU A 532 -20.28 66.20 108.89
CA GLU A 532 -19.53 66.09 110.18
C GLU A 532 -20.04 65.03 111.13
N ASN A 533 -21.27 64.53 110.92
CA ASN A 533 -21.92 63.59 111.81
C ASN A 533 -21.85 62.15 111.34
N VAL A 534 -21.18 61.87 110.20
CA VAL A 534 -21.10 60.47 109.61
C VAL A 534 -19.65 60.00 109.58
N ARG A 535 -19.43 58.84 110.13
CA ARG A 535 -18.15 58.11 110.09
C ARG A 535 -18.23 56.86 109.22
N PHE A 536 -17.39 56.76 108.14
CA PHE A 536 -17.24 55.49 107.41
C PHE A 536 -16.38 54.51 108.25
N LEU A 537 -16.93 53.40 108.54
CA LEU A 537 -16.18 52.32 109.31
C LEU A 537 -15.34 51.43 108.40
N LYS A 538 -15.71 51.34 107.10
CA LYS A 538 -15.04 50.54 106.11
C LYS A 538 -15.41 51.04 104.69
N LEU A 539 -14.41 51.41 103.93
CA LEU A 539 -14.54 51.72 102.50
C LEU A 539 -13.84 50.69 101.65
N LYS A 540 -14.54 49.97 100.75
CA LYS A 540 -13.97 49.05 99.83
C LYS A 540 -14.25 49.50 98.41
N SER A 541 -13.22 49.95 97.69
CA SER A 541 -13.32 50.38 96.34
C SER A 541 -12.63 49.30 95.45
N THR A 542 -13.26 48.91 94.37
CA THR A 542 -12.70 48.01 93.37
C THR A 542 -12.71 48.76 92.03
N LEU A 543 -11.51 49.06 91.59
CA LEU A 543 -11.30 49.61 90.25
C LEU A 543 -11.26 48.44 89.24
N GLY A 544 -12.31 48.31 88.45
CA GLY A 544 -12.41 47.31 87.39
C GLY A 544 -13.00 47.88 86.14
N ARG A 545 -12.51 47.46 84.98
CA ARG A 545 -13.16 47.75 83.70
C ARG A 545 -14.49 47.05 83.61
N PRO A 546 -15.56 47.68 83.08
CA PRO A 546 -16.79 46.93 82.78
C PRO A 546 -16.49 45.87 81.72
N GLU A 547 -16.83 44.58 81.98
CA GLU A 547 -16.80 43.53 80.98
C GLU A 547 -17.77 43.87 79.85
N GLN A 548 -17.24 44.10 78.65
CA GLN A 548 -18.04 44.10 77.44
C GLN A 548 -18.54 42.66 77.19
N LYS A 549 -19.81 42.41 77.34
CA LYS A 549 -20.47 41.18 76.88
C LYS A 549 -20.24 41.03 75.37
N ALA A 550 -19.47 40.02 74.97
CA ALA A 550 -19.32 39.60 73.59
C ALA A 550 -20.67 39.07 73.08
N ALA A 551 -21.19 39.70 72.01
CA ALA A 551 -22.31 39.22 71.24
C ALA A 551 -21.95 37.89 70.53
N ALA A 552 -22.77 36.90 70.77
CA ALA A 552 -22.66 35.60 70.11
C ALA A 552 -23.05 35.68 68.64
N GLY A 553 -22.32 34.97 67.81
CA GLY A 553 -22.82 34.56 66.51
C GLY A 553 -21.83 34.68 65.36
N THR A 554 -21.07 33.64 65.04
CA THR A 554 -21.14 32.98 63.74
C THR A 554 -20.19 31.76 63.73
N LYS A 555 -20.79 30.60 63.49
CA LYS A 555 -20.11 29.32 63.34
C LYS A 555 -19.26 29.35 62.06
N ALA A 556 -17.97 29.16 62.16
CA ALA A 556 -17.10 28.79 61.03
C ALA A 556 -16.98 27.26 60.99
N VAL A 557 -17.34 26.71 59.88
CA VAL A 557 -17.21 25.30 59.57
C VAL A 557 -15.75 25.01 59.21
N GLU A 558 -15.11 24.26 60.03
CA GLU A 558 -13.78 23.67 59.78
C GLU A 558 -13.97 22.45 58.88
N LYS A 559 -13.42 22.45 57.66
CA LYS A 559 -13.24 21.26 56.83
C LYS A 559 -11.77 20.99 56.73
N GLY A 560 -11.34 19.96 57.47
CA GLY A 560 -10.03 19.39 57.36
C GLY A 560 -9.82 18.72 56.00
N SER A 561 -8.67 18.90 55.42
CA SER A 561 -8.15 18.07 54.32
C SER A 561 -6.85 17.42 54.78
N THR A 562 -6.97 16.11 55.01
CA THR A 562 -5.85 15.20 55.23
C THR A 562 -5.22 14.85 53.87
N PRO A 563 -3.90 14.81 53.68
CA PRO A 563 -3.28 14.39 52.44
C PRO A 563 -3.29 12.87 52.29
N ALA A 564 -3.77 12.39 51.16
CA ALA A 564 -3.75 11.00 50.76
C ALA A 564 -2.37 10.54 50.29
N LYS A 565 -1.95 9.41 50.78
CA LYS A 565 -0.77 8.63 50.43
C LYS A 565 -0.96 7.94 49.07
N PRO A 566 0.04 7.78 48.21
CA PRO A 566 -0.15 7.08 46.94
C PRO A 566 -0.19 5.56 47.14
N ALA A 567 -1.14 4.93 46.45
CA ALA A 567 -1.26 3.48 46.37
C ALA A 567 -0.33 2.92 45.29
N GLU A 568 0.43 1.91 45.65
CA GLU A 568 1.15 1.02 44.74
C GLU A 568 0.18 0.18 43.93
N ALA A 569 0.43 0.08 42.63
CA ALA A 569 -0.22 -0.87 41.75
C ALA A 569 0.62 -2.14 41.66
N GLY A 570 0.03 -3.23 42.04
CA GLY A 570 0.53 -4.56 41.73
C GLY A 570 -0.35 -5.21 40.68
N VAL A 571 0.34 -5.97 39.78
CA VAL A 571 -0.03 -6.96 38.76
C VAL A 571 -0.38 -6.41 37.40
#